data_1428b0971530dbb3431393f35c13f1f4
#
_entry.id   1428b0971530dbb3431393f35c13f1f4
#
_cell.length_a   1.000
_cell.length_b   1.000
_cell.length_c   1.000
_cell.angle_alpha   90.00
_cell.angle_beta   90.00
_cell.angle_gamma   90.00
#
_symmetry.space_group_name_H-M   'P 1'
#
loop_
_entity.id
_entity.type
_entity.pdbx_description
1 polymer ?
#
loop_
_entity_poly.entity_id
_entity_poly.type
_entity_poly.pdbx_seq_one_letter_code
_entity_poly.pdbx_strand_id
1 'polypeptide(L)'
;MTTLLIFIALALIVVIIVQIARAGELLSVVRGQQEGEVSPETNRALSYFMIAFLIMGMIGGFWSVNHYKHLFLPDASSIHGVEIDGLFNITLIFTGIVFIITQILLFWFAFKYRGGKGRTAYYYPHNVKLEVVWTAVPAIVMTVLVIMGMKTWFGTLTRTQKPDLEVEAIAEQFQWTIRYPGKDGKLGKRNFELITPENPLGIDWKDENSHDDFITAEIHLPVNKSVLFRLASKDVLHSFFLPHFRVKMDCVPGIPTQFPFTPTETTEEKRNELNDPKFMFFLACAELCGISHWNMRRDMYVVTDEEYQKWTQEQKPAYDGVKASLEGEKQIQDNQEKTSGQQTEGNPISAAAAP
;
A
#
# COMPACT_ATOMS: atom_id res chain seq x y z
N MET A 1 7.82 13.65 29.16
CA MET A 1 7.93 13.17 30.54
C MET A 1 7.07 11.94 30.82
N THR A 2 5.77 11.95 30.54
CA THR A 2 4.86 10.81 30.78
C THR A 2 5.31 9.50 30.13
N THR A 3 5.74 9.54 28.87
CA THR A 3 6.22 8.34 28.14
C THR A 3 7.45 7.72 28.81
N LEU A 4 8.41 8.54 29.24
CA LEU A 4 9.60 8.05 29.95
C LEU A 4 9.23 7.40 31.29
N LEU A 5 8.29 7.98 32.03
CA LEU A 5 7.80 7.42 33.28
C LEU A 5 7.11 6.08 33.11
N ILE A 6 6.36 5.90 31.99
CA ILE A 6 5.73 4.62 31.63
C ILE A 6 6.81 3.57 31.36
N PHE A 7 7.84 3.88 30.58
CA PHE A 7 8.94 2.94 30.31
C PHE A 7 9.70 2.56 31.58
N ILE A 8 9.96 3.54 32.47
CA ILE A 8 10.61 3.26 33.77
C ILE A 8 9.71 2.36 34.63
N ALA A 9 8.40 2.64 34.70
CA ALA A 9 7.47 1.80 35.44
C ALA A 9 7.41 0.37 34.90
N LEU A 10 7.35 0.19 33.58
CA LEU A 10 7.40 -1.14 32.96
C LEU A 10 8.70 -1.87 33.25
N ALA A 11 9.85 -1.19 33.15
CA ALA A 11 11.14 -1.75 33.48
C ALA A 11 11.22 -2.18 34.96
N LEU A 12 10.71 -1.38 35.86
CA LEU A 12 10.66 -1.71 37.32
C LEU A 12 9.75 -2.92 37.56
N ILE A 13 8.60 -3.04 36.86
CA ILE A 13 7.71 -4.20 36.98
C ILE A 13 8.47 -5.46 36.55
N VAL A 14 9.19 -5.43 35.41
CA VAL A 14 10.00 -6.56 34.94
C VAL A 14 11.06 -6.92 35.97
N VAL A 15 11.78 -5.95 36.53
CA VAL A 15 12.78 -6.19 37.59
C VAL A 15 12.15 -6.85 38.81
N ILE A 16 10.99 -6.36 39.25
CA ILE A 16 10.27 -6.93 40.41
C ILE A 16 9.88 -8.40 40.12
N ILE A 17 9.35 -8.69 38.93
CA ILE A 17 8.99 -10.07 38.53
C ILE A 17 10.21 -10.98 38.56
N VAL A 18 11.36 -10.52 38.01
CA VAL A 18 12.62 -11.28 38.03
C VAL A 18 13.12 -11.51 39.47
N GLN A 19 13.04 -10.51 40.35
CA GLN A 19 13.46 -10.65 41.72
C GLN A 19 12.53 -11.56 42.55
N ILE A 20 11.24 -11.54 42.29
CA ILE A 20 10.28 -12.53 42.86
C ILE A 20 10.60 -13.94 42.43
N ALA A 21 10.90 -14.14 41.14
CA ALA A 21 11.29 -15.44 40.60
C ALA A 21 12.59 -15.95 41.26
N ARG A 22 13.63 -15.10 41.36
CA ARG A 22 14.90 -15.43 42.04
C ARG A 22 14.72 -15.75 43.52
N ALA A 23 13.89 -14.96 44.21
CA ALA A 23 13.58 -15.22 45.60
C ALA A 23 12.87 -16.57 45.80
N GLY A 24 11.95 -16.92 44.86
CA GLY A 24 11.30 -18.22 44.82
C GLY A 24 12.28 -19.37 44.58
N GLU A 25 13.26 -19.20 43.71
CA GLU A 25 14.31 -20.16 43.41
C GLU A 25 15.22 -20.37 44.64
N LEU A 26 15.71 -19.30 45.27
CA LEU A 26 16.50 -19.39 46.50
C LEU A 26 15.73 -20.05 47.63
N LEU A 27 14.44 -19.77 47.77
CA LEU A 27 13.58 -20.38 48.78
C LEU A 27 13.42 -21.91 48.51
N SER A 28 13.37 -22.34 47.27
CA SER A 28 13.30 -23.76 46.88
C SER A 28 14.54 -24.52 47.26
N VAL A 29 15.72 -23.91 47.06
CA VAL A 29 17.02 -24.45 47.46
C VAL A 29 17.11 -24.61 48.98
N VAL A 30 16.70 -23.54 49.74
CA VAL A 30 16.68 -23.59 51.21
C VAL A 30 15.73 -24.67 51.73
N ARG A 31 14.64 -24.96 51.03
CA ARG A 31 13.68 -26.02 51.37
C ARG A 31 14.16 -27.44 50.96
N GLY A 32 15.37 -27.58 50.42
CA GLY A 32 15.91 -28.87 50.00
C GLY A 32 15.25 -29.49 48.76
N GLN A 33 14.60 -28.63 47.92
CA GLN A 33 14.09 -29.08 46.62
C GLN A 33 15.27 -29.27 45.67
N GLN A 34 15.27 -30.33 44.85
CA GLN A 34 16.33 -30.56 43.86
C GLN A 34 16.30 -29.43 42.81
N GLU A 35 17.49 -29.00 42.36
CA GLU A 35 17.63 -28.04 41.27
C GLU A 35 16.81 -28.49 40.07
N GLY A 36 15.86 -27.63 39.63
CA GLY A 36 14.98 -27.90 38.48
C GLY A 36 13.59 -28.44 38.82
N GLU A 37 13.28 -28.76 40.09
CA GLU A 37 11.93 -29.19 40.50
C GLU A 37 11.09 -27.95 40.88
N VAL A 38 10.10 -27.62 40.03
CA VAL A 38 9.07 -26.62 40.35
C VAL A 38 8.10 -27.19 41.40
N SER A 39 7.90 -26.48 42.52
CA SER A 39 6.97 -26.94 43.57
C SER A 39 5.55 -27.10 43.02
N PRO A 40 4.77 -28.09 43.50
CA PRO A 40 3.39 -28.28 43.08
C PRO A 40 2.51 -27.04 43.29
N GLU A 41 2.78 -26.26 44.34
CA GLU A 41 2.07 -25.02 44.66
C GLU A 41 2.37 -23.91 43.61
N THR A 42 3.64 -23.74 43.27
CA THR A 42 4.07 -22.80 42.22
C THR A 42 3.46 -23.19 40.88
N ASN A 43 3.52 -24.48 40.52
CA ASN A 43 2.96 -24.98 39.28
C ASN A 43 1.43 -24.78 39.19
N ARG A 44 0.72 -24.93 40.32
CA ARG A 44 -0.70 -24.62 40.43
C ARG A 44 -0.95 -23.12 40.25
N ALA A 45 -0.21 -22.26 40.93
CA ALA A 45 -0.37 -20.80 40.83
C ALA A 45 -0.13 -20.31 39.38
N LEU A 46 0.94 -20.78 38.72
CA LEU A 46 1.22 -20.47 37.33
C LEU A 46 0.10 -20.93 36.38
N SER A 47 -0.47 -22.11 36.64
CA SER A 47 -1.56 -22.62 35.79
C SER A 47 -2.85 -21.79 35.91
N TYR A 48 -3.18 -21.27 37.08
CA TYR A 48 -4.29 -20.32 37.24
C TYR A 48 -3.98 -18.95 36.63
N PHE A 49 -2.74 -18.49 36.77
CA PHE A 49 -2.27 -17.26 36.12
C PHE A 49 -2.43 -17.37 34.58
N MET A 50 -2.09 -18.48 33.97
CA MET A 50 -2.28 -18.69 32.54
C MET A 50 -3.75 -18.61 32.11
N ILE A 51 -4.67 -19.22 32.87
CA ILE A 51 -6.11 -19.09 32.60
C ILE A 51 -6.58 -17.64 32.75
N ALA A 52 -6.15 -16.96 33.81
CA ALA A 52 -6.47 -15.54 34.01
C ALA A 52 -5.92 -14.66 32.87
N PHE A 53 -4.70 -14.95 32.42
CA PHE A 53 -4.08 -14.27 31.27
C PHE A 53 -4.88 -14.49 29.97
N LEU A 54 -5.33 -15.72 29.69
CA LEU A 54 -6.20 -16.00 28.55
C LEU A 54 -7.47 -15.15 28.61
N ILE A 55 -8.17 -15.16 29.76
CA ILE A 55 -9.44 -14.42 29.92
C ILE A 55 -9.22 -12.93 29.76
N MET A 56 -8.20 -12.37 30.43
CA MET A 56 -7.86 -10.96 30.32
C MET A 56 -7.43 -10.57 28.91
N GLY A 57 -6.62 -11.41 28.24
CA GLY A 57 -6.18 -11.18 26.88
C GLY A 57 -7.34 -11.18 25.88
N MET A 58 -8.28 -12.14 26.00
CA MET A 58 -9.46 -12.20 25.15
C MET A 58 -10.39 -11.00 25.35
N ILE A 59 -10.67 -10.64 26.61
CA ILE A 59 -11.50 -9.47 26.95
C ILE A 59 -10.79 -8.18 26.48
N GLY A 60 -9.50 -8.03 26.77
CA GLY A 60 -8.71 -6.87 26.38
C GLY A 60 -8.61 -6.71 24.86
N GLY A 61 -8.41 -7.80 24.14
CA GLY A 61 -8.40 -7.81 22.67
C GLY A 61 -9.76 -7.39 22.08
N PHE A 62 -10.85 -7.99 22.55
CA PHE A 62 -12.20 -7.61 22.11
C PHE A 62 -12.52 -6.14 22.42
N TRP A 63 -12.20 -5.69 23.63
CA TRP A 63 -12.36 -4.29 24.03
C TRP A 63 -11.54 -3.36 23.13
N SER A 64 -10.27 -3.69 22.88
CA SER A 64 -9.39 -2.89 22.03
C SER A 64 -9.94 -2.74 20.62
N VAL A 65 -10.34 -3.85 19.98
CA VAL A 65 -10.93 -3.82 18.62
C VAL A 65 -12.19 -2.94 18.61
N ASN A 66 -13.10 -3.13 19.57
CA ASN A 66 -14.33 -2.34 19.59
C ASN A 66 -14.10 -0.85 19.89
N HIS A 67 -13.11 -0.53 20.75
CA HIS A 67 -12.78 0.84 21.10
C HIS A 67 -12.10 1.59 19.95
N TYR A 68 -11.19 0.93 19.23
CA TYR A 68 -10.38 1.55 18.18
C TYR A 68 -10.91 1.31 16.75
N LYS A 69 -12.09 0.70 16.58
CA LYS A 69 -12.66 0.43 15.25
C LYS A 69 -12.80 1.68 14.36
N HIS A 70 -12.95 2.86 14.97
CA HIS A 70 -13.03 4.14 14.26
C HIS A 70 -11.69 4.59 13.63
N LEU A 71 -10.57 3.95 14.03
CA LEU A 71 -9.24 4.18 13.43
C LEU A 71 -8.92 3.20 12.29
N PHE A 72 -9.81 2.25 12.02
CA PHE A 72 -9.64 1.33 10.90
C PHE A 72 -9.92 2.06 9.58
N LEU A 73 -9.54 1.43 8.47
CA LEU A 73 -9.88 1.95 7.15
C LEU A 73 -11.39 2.11 7.04
N PRO A 74 -11.88 3.25 6.51
CA PRO A 74 -13.30 3.45 6.22
C PRO A 74 -13.78 2.45 5.17
N ASP A 75 -15.09 2.37 4.96
CA ASP A 75 -15.68 1.53 3.92
C ASP A 75 -15.10 1.89 2.54
N ALA A 76 -14.93 0.88 1.70
CA ALA A 76 -14.30 1.04 0.41
C ALA A 76 -15.18 1.82 -0.55
N SER A 77 -14.61 2.86 -1.19
CA SER A 77 -15.27 3.74 -2.16
C SER A 77 -15.00 3.33 -3.62
N SER A 78 -14.73 2.02 -3.88
CA SER A 78 -14.52 1.48 -5.22
C SER A 78 -15.11 0.09 -5.38
N ILE A 79 -15.44 -0.30 -6.61
CA ILE A 79 -16.06 -1.60 -6.92
C ILE A 79 -15.17 -2.76 -6.42
N HIS A 80 -13.90 -2.78 -6.81
CA HIS A 80 -12.97 -3.84 -6.40
C HIS A 80 -12.60 -3.77 -4.92
N GLY A 81 -12.66 -2.58 -4.33
CA GLY A 81 -12.39 -2.37 -2.91
C GLY A 81 -13.37 -3.13 -2.01
N VAL A 82 -14.64 -3.13 -2.36
CA VAL A 82 -15.67 -3.92 -1.67
C VAL A 82 -15.39 -5.43 -1.77
N GLU A 83 -14.92 -5.91 -2.93
CA GLU A 83 -14.54 -7.31 -3.11
C GLU A 83 -13.31 -7.69 -2.25
N ILE A 84 -12.31 -6.80 -2.17
CA ILE A 84 -11.12 -6.96 -1.31
C ILE A 84 -11.51 -7.01 0.17
N ASP A 85 -12.36 -6.08 0.62
CA ASP A 85 -12.86 -6.05 2.00
C ASP A 85 -13.65 -7.31 2.34
N GLY A 86 -14.47 -7.81 1.40
CA GLY A 86 -15.16 -9.08 1.54
C GLY A 86 -14.21 -10.26 1.74
N LEU A 87 -13.15 -10.36 0.92
CA LEU A 87 -12.12 -11.40 1.04
C LEU A 87 -11.34 -11.25 2.36
N PHE A 88 -11.01 -10.03 2.75
CA PHE A 88 -10.35 -9.75 4.02
C PHE A 88 -11.19 -10.21 5.21
N ASN A 89 -12.49 -9.89 5.23
CA ASN A 89 -13.41 -10.31 6.29
C ASN A 89 -13.54 -11.84 6.39
N ILE A 90 -13.65 -12.54 5.25
CA ILE A 90 -13.65 -14.00 5.23
C ILE A 90 -12.35 -14.55 5.83
N THR A 91 -11.21 -13.99 5.47
CA THR A 91 -9.90 -14.38 6.01
C THR A 91 -9.84 -14.16 7.51
N LEU A 92 -10.32 -13.00 8.00
CA LEU A 92 -10.38 -12.68 9.43
C LEU A 92 -11.28 -13.66 10.21
N ILE A 93 -12.40 -14.08 9.63
CA ILE A 93 -13.28 -15.08 10.26
C ILE A 93 -12.54 -16.40 10.44
N PHE A 94 -11.92 -16.93 9.39
CA PHE A 94 -11.19 -18.20 9.48
C PHE A 94 -10.00 -18.12 10.44
N THR A 95 -9.17 -17.09 10.32
CA THR A 95 -8.01 -16.92 11.22
C THR A 95 -8.43 -16.64 12.65
N GLY A 96 -9.51 -15.89 12.86
CA GLY A 96 -10.09 -15.62 14.17
C GLY A 96 -10.60 -16.89 14.86
N ILE A 97 -11.32 -17.78 14.15
CA ILE A 97 -11.78 -19.07 14.66
C ILE A 97 -10.58 -19.92 15.09
N VAL A 98 -9.58 -20.06 14.22
CA VAL A 98 -8.37 -20.83 14.52
C VAL A 98 -7.62 -20.24 15.71
N PHE A 99 -7.47 -18.92 15.76
CA PHE A 99 -6.84 -18.22 16.88
C PHE A 99 -7.54 -18.52 18.20
N ILE A 100 -8.87 -18.35 18.27
CA ILE A 100 -9.64 -18.60 19.50
C ILE A 100 -9.51 -20.04 19.95
N ILE A 101 -9.68 -21.01 19.04
CA ILE A 101 -9.58 -22.44 19.37
C ILE A 101 -8.17 -22.78 19.87
N THR A 102 -7.15 -22.35 19.17
CA THR A 102 -5.75 -22.66 19.55
C THR A 102 -5.36 -22.01 20.87
N GLN A 103 -5.78 -20.76 21.15
CA GLN A 103 -5.52 -20.11 22.43
C GLN A 103 -6.23 -20.84 23.58
N ILE A 104 -7.49 -21.20 23.41
CA ILE A 104 -8.24 -21.96 24.44
C ILE A 104 -7.55 -23.30 24.70
N LEU A 105 -7.21 -24.05 23.66
CA LEU A 105 -6.53 -25.35 23.81
C LEU A 105 -5.17 -25.21 24.48
N LEU A 106 -4.36 -24.23 24.06
CA LEU A 106 -3.04 -23.98 24.62
C LEU A 106 -3.09 -23.75 26.13
N PHE A 107 -3.88 -22.80 26.59
CA PHE A 107 -3.96 -22.43 27.98
C PHE A 107 -4.72 -23.47 28.83
N TRP A 108 -5.74 -24.11 28.23
CA TRP A 108 -6.46 -25.20 28.88
C TRP A 108 -5.56 -26.41 29.11
N PHE A 109 -4.74 -26.80 28.15
CA PHE A 109 -3.83 -27.94 28.31
C PHE A 109 -2.69 -27.61 29.29
N ALA A 110 -2.16 -26.40 29.27
CA ALA A 110 -1.20 -25.94 30.29
C ALA A 110 -1.80 -26.04 31.71
N PHE A 111 -3.08 -25.68 31.87
CA PHE A 111 -3.79 -25.82 33.13
C PHE A 111 -4.08 -27.27 33.50
N LYS A 112 -4.66 -28.02 32.56
CA LYS A 112 -5.14 -29.38 32.82
C LYS A 112 -4.01 -30.38 33.05
N TYR A 113 -2.95 -30.27 32.26
CA TYR A 113 -1.84 -31.25 32.27
C TYR A 113 -0.63 -30.77 33.05
N ARG A 114 -0.78 -29.76 33.91
CA ARG A 114 0.30 -29.31 34.81
C ARG A 114 0.84 -30.45 35.66
N GLY A 115 2.17 -30.43 35.90
CA GLY A 115 2.83 -31.35 36.80
C GLY A 115 2.27 -31.30 38.24
N GLY A 116 2.30 -32.43 38.95
CA GLY A 116 1.86 -32.52 40.33
C GLY A 116 2.18 -33.89 40.95
N LYS A 117 2.12 -34.02 42.29
CA LYS A 117 2.41 -35.28 42.96
C LYS A 117 1.55 -36.42 42.41
N GLY A 118 2.17 -37.52 42.02
CA GLY A 118 1.51 -38.71 41.47
C GLY A 118 1.02 -38.58 40.03
N ARG A 119 1.38 -37.54 39.31
CA ARG A 119 1.10 -37.38 37.88
C ARG A 119 2.35 -37.66 37.05
N THR A 120 2.26 -38.63 36.12
CA THR A 120 3.32 -38.90 35.15
C THR A 120 2.81 -38.49 33.76
N ALA A 121 3.70 -37.85 32.95
CA ALA A 121 3.37 -37.54 31.56
C ALA A 121 3.28 -38.84 30.75
N TYR A 122 2.22 -38.92 29.94
CA TYR A 122 2.04 -40.01 28.99
C TYR A 122 2.87 -39.69 27.73
N TYR A 123 3.79 -40.59 27.37
CA TYR A 123 4.59 -40.44 26.17
C TYR A 123 3.79 -40.97 24.96
N TYR A 124 3.30 -40.04 24.14
CA TYR A 124 2.54 -40.33 22.93
C TYR A 124 2.98 -39.38 21.78
N PRO A 125 4.15 -39.69 21.14
CA PRO A 125 4.78 -38.75 20.20
C PRO A 125 4.11 -38.68 18.83
N HIS A 126 3.32 -39.68 18.44
CA HIS A 126 2.72 -39.79 17.12
C HIS A 126 1.23 -40.04 17.16
N ASN A 127 0.47 -39.27 16.41
CA ASN A 127 -0.95 -39.48 16.17
C ASN A 127 -1.31 -39.13 14.72
N VAL A 128 -1.16 -40.11 13.83
CA VAL A 128 -1.37 -39.96 12.38
C VAL A 128 -2.74 -39.35 12.05
N LYS A 129 -3.80 -39.75 12.77
CA LYS A 129 -5.16 -39.19 12.52
C LYS A 129 -5.23 -37.71 12.83
N LEU A 130 -4.64 -37.29 13.94
CA LEU A 130 -4.60 -35.89 14.33
C LEU A 130 -3.70 -35.09 13.38
N GLU A 131 -2.55 -35.65 12.99
CA GLU A 131 -1.61 -35.05 12.04
C GLU A 131 -2.28 -34.80 10.68
N VAL A 132 -3.03 -35.76 10.16
CA VAL A 132 -3.80 -35.61 8.92
C VAL A 132 -4.84 -34.51 9.04
N VAL A 133 -5.58 -34.43 10.16
CA VAL A 133 -6.63 -33.42 10.35
C VAL A 133 -6.05 -32.00 10.39
N TRP A 134 -5.02 -31.76 11.20
CA TRP A 134 -4.46 -30.41 11.31
C TRP A 134 -3.62 -29.98 10.11
N THR A 135 -3.27 -30.91 9.23
CA THR A 135 -2.62 -30.60 7.95
C THR A 135 -3.64 -30.38 6.84
N ALA A 136 -4.59 -31.30 6.69
CA ALA A 136 -5.57 -31.27 5.59
C ALA A 136 -6.57 -30.10 5.72
N VAL A 137 -7.10 -29.84 6.92
CA VAL A 137 -8.08 -28.76 7.12
C VAL A 137 -7.50 -27.37 6.78
N PRO A 138 -6.34 -26.95 7.34
CA PRO A 138 -5.74 -25.68 6.94
C PRO A 138 -5.34 -25.65 5.47
N ALA A 139 -4.83 -26.73 4.90
CA ALA A 139 -4.46 -26.79 3.48
C ALA A 139 -5.67 -26.53 2.56
N ILE A 140 -6.82 -27.12 2.86
CA ILE A 140 -8.07 -26.88 2.10
C ILE A 140 -8.50 -25.41 2.23
N VAL A 141 -8.55 -24.87 3.45
CA VAL A 141 -8.92 -23.47 3.70
C VAL A 141 -8.00 -22.52 2.96
N MET A 142 -6.68 -22.72 3.07
CA MET A 142 -5.68 -21.88 2.36
C MET A 142 -5.85 -21.97 0.84
N THR A 143 -6.10 -23.15 0.30
CA THR A 143 -6.34 -23.34 -1.14
C THR A 143 -7.56 -22.53 -1.60
N VAL A 144 -8.66 -22.59 -0.85
CA VAL A 144 -9.88 -21.82 -1.17
C VAL A 144 -9.59 -20.31 -1.12
N LEU A 145 -8.93 -19.83 -0.06
CA LEU A 145 -8.59 -18.40 0.08
C LEU A 145 -7.66 -17.91 -1.04
N VAL A 146 -6.67 -18.72 -1.44
CA VAL A 146 -5.77 -18.39 -2.55
C VAL A 146 -6.55 -18.29 -3.87
N ILE A 147 -7.43 -19.24 -4.17
CA ILE A 147 -8.27 -19.21 -5.38
C ILE A 147 -9.17 -17.97 -5.38
N MET A 148 -9.79 -17.63 -4.25
CA MET A 148 -10.60 -16.41 -4.12
C MET A 148 -9.75 -15.15 -4.33
N GLY A 149 -8.57 -15.07 -3.73
CA GLY A 149 -7.64 -13.95 -3.90
C GLY A 149 -7.17 -13.79 -5.35
N MET A 150 -6.81 -14.87 -6.02
CA MET A 150 -6.47 -14.87 -7.45
C MET A 150 -7.63 -14.38 -8.31
N LYS A 151 -8.85 -14.84 -8.04
CA LYS A 151 -10.05 -14.40 -8.77
C LYS A 151 -10.27 -12.88 -8.62
N THR A 152 -10.16 -12.35 -7.41
CA THR A 152 -10.29 -10.90 -7.14
C THR A 152 -9.19 -10.12 -7.84
N TRP A 153 -7.93 -10.55 -7.71
CA TRP A 153 -6.77 -9.88 -8.30
C TRP A 153 -6.84 -9.81 -9.84
N PHE A 154 -6.99 -10.96 -10.49
CA PHE A 154 -7.10 -11.00 -11.95
C PHE A 154 -8.39 -10.33 -12.43
N GLY A 155 -9.51 -10.50 -11.73
CA GLY A 155 -10.75 -9.81 -12.03
C GLY A 155 -10.60 -8.29 -12.01
N THR A 156 -9.86 -7.73 -11.07
CA THR A 156 -9.58 -6.29 -11.00
C THR A 156 -8.72 -5.85 -12.17
N LEU A 157 -7.56 -6.49 -12.38
CA LEU A 157 -6.60 -6.09 -13.42
C LEU A 157 -7.13 -6.25 -14.85
N THR A 158 -8.00 -7.25 -15.09
CA THR A 158 -8.55 -7.52 -16.44
C THR A 158 -9.87 -6.80 -16.71
N ARG A 159 -10.54 -6.28 -15.68
CA ARG A 159 -11.86 -5.63 -15.77
C ARG A 159 -11.85 -4.40 -16.70
N THR A 160 -10.69 -3.77 -16.88
CA THR A 160 -10.56 -2.51 -17.59
C THR A 160 -9.70 -2.64 -18.85
N GLN A 161 -10.16 -3.43 -19.82
CA GLN A 161 -9.51 -3.50 -21.14
C GLN A 161 -9.67 -2.22 -21.97
N LYS A 162 -10.72 -1.42 -21.69
CA LYS A 162 -10.93 -0.09 -22.27
C LYS A 162 -11.42 0.84 -21.14
N PRO A 163 -10.53 1.58 -20.49
CA PRO A 163 -10.93 2.55 -19.47
C PRO A 163 -11.68 3.72 -20.09
N ASP A 164 -12.61 4.32 -19.34
CA ASP A 164 -13.26 5.56 -19.72
C ASP A 164 -12.30 6.75 -19.62
N LEU A 165 -11.29 6.65 -18.74
CA LEU A 165 -10.29 7.67 -18.51
C LEU A 165 -8.93 7.00 -18.22
N GLU A 166 -7.87 7.47 -18.91
CA GLU A 166 -6.48 7.14 -18.56
C GLU A 166 -5.84 8.36 -17.91
N VAL A 167 -5.18 8.18 -16.77
CA VAL A 167 -4.44 9.23 -16.06
C VAL A 167 -3.04 8.73 -15.80
N GLU A 168 -2.04 9.58 -15.94
CA GLU A 168 -0.68 9.22 -15.61
C GLU A 168 -0.27 9.88 -14.28
N ALA A 169 0.27 9.10 -13.36
CA ALA A 169 0.86 9.59 -12.11
C ALA A 169 2.35 9.27 -12.08
N ILE A 170 3.16 10.32 -11.96
CA ILE A 170 4.61 10.24 -11.95
C ILE A 170 5.09 10.65 -10.58
N ALA A 171 5.82 9.73 -9.93
CA ALA A 171 6.40 9.92 -8.61
C ALA A 171 7.83 10.48 -8.72
N GLU A 172 8.17 11.42 -7.84
CA GLU A 172 9.54 11.86 -7.58
C GLU A 172 9.67 12.31 -6.13
N GLN A 173 10.87 12.40 -5.59
CA GLN A 173 11.14 12.85 -4.23
C GLN A 173 10.93 14.39 -4.15
N PHE A 174 9.88 14.96 -3.54
CA PHE A 174 8.84 14.26 -2.74
C PHE A 174 7.46 14.75 -3.19
N GLN A 175 7.09 14.46 -4.41
CA GLN A 175 5.82 14.91 -4.98
C GLN A 175 5.27 13.93 -6.01
N TRP A 176 3.99 14.13 -6.33
CA TRP A 176 3.27 13.46 -7.41
C TRP A 176 2.97 14.48 -8.50
N THR A 177 3.28 14.15 -9.74
CA THR A 177 2.83 14.89 -10.91
C THR A 177 1.75 14.08 -11.61
N ILE A 178 0.59 14.69 -11.82
CA ILE A 178 -0.57 14.03 -12.42
C ILE A 178 -0.78 14.64 -13.81
N ARG A 179 -0.80 13.78 -14.84
CA ARG A 179 -1.04 14.18 -16.22
C ARG A 179 -2.34 13.53 -16.72
N TYR A 180 -3.17 14.34 -17.31
CA TYR A 180 -4.44 13.94 -17.91
C TYR A 180 -4.37 14.06 -19.42
N PRO A 181 -5.10 13.19 -20.14
CA PRO A 181 -5.36 13.40 -21.55
C PRO A 181 -6.24 14.64 -21.73
N GLY A 182 -6.01 15.36 -22.79
CA GLY A 182 -6.80 16.52 -23.12
C GLY A 182 -8.15 16.17 -23.74
N LYS A 183 -8.55 16.94 -24.76
CA LYS A 183 -9.85 16.81 -25.43
C LYS A 183 -9.97 15.56 -26.29
N ASP A 184 -8.83 15.04 -26.77
CA ASP A 184 -8.80 13.84 -27.60
C ASP A 184 -8.92 12.53 -26.78
N GLY A 185 -8.81 12.63 -25.43
CA GLY A 185 -8.91 11.52 -24.50
C GLY A 185 -7.74 10.54 -24.56
N LYS A 186 -6.58 10.96 -25.11
CA LYS A 186 -5.39 10.11 -25.25
C LYS A 186 -4.17 10.79 -24.68
N LEU A 187 -3.43 10.09 -23.84
CA LEU A 187 -2.14 10.56 -23.36
C LEU A 187 -1.08 10.45 -24.46
N GLY A 188 -0.37 11.53 -24.71
CA GLY A 188 0.77 11.55 -25.60
C GLY A 188 1.95 10.75 -25.06
N LYS A 189 2.88 10.38 -25.94
CA LYS A 189 4.06 9.56 -25.61
C LYS A 189 5.03 10.29 -24.69
N ARG A 190 5.76 9.51 -23.92
CA ARG A 190 6.92 9.96 -23.12
C ARG A 190 8.14 9.13 -23.43
N ASN A 191 9.32 9.78 -23.38
CA ASN A 191 10.61 9.10 -23.46
C ASN A 191 11.55 9.70 -22.40
N PHE A 192 12.22 8.84 -21.62
CA PHE A 192 13.18 9.28 -20.62
C PHE A 192 14.36 10.06 -21.22
N GLU A 193 14.72 9.81 -22.48
CA GLU A 193 15.78 10.53 -23.19
C GLU A 193 15.40 11.99 -23.47
N LEU A 194 14.13 12.35 -23.41
CA LEU A 194 13.63 13.71 -23.60
C LEU A 194 13.51 14.49 -22.29
N ILE A 195 13.94 13.92 -21.16
CA ILE A 195 13.91 14.60 -19.87
C ILE A 195 14.98 15.69 -19.85
N THR A 196 14.54 16.95 -19.74
CA THR A 196 15.36 18.15 -19.56
C THR A 196 14.75 19.01 -18.44
N PRO A 197 15.43 20.05 -17.95
CA PRO A 197 14.85 20.99 -17.00
C PRO A 197 13.54 21.63 -17.51
N GLU A 198 13.42 21.85 -18.81
CA GLU A 198 12.24 22.44 -19.47
C GLU A 198 11.16 21.41 -19.77
N ASN A 199 11.54 20.14 -19.87
CA ASN A 199 10.65 19.00 -20.09
C ASN A 199 10.85 17.91 -19.03
N PRO A 200 10.53 18.17 -17.77
CA PRO A 200 10.88 17.28 -16.65
C PRO A 200 10.15 15.92 -16.67
N LEU A 201 9.14 15.79 -17.50
CA LEU A 201 8.40 14.53 -17.68
C LEU A 201 8.87 13.73 -18.91
N GLY A 202 9.70 14.31 -19.77
CA GLY A 202 10.12 13.71 -21.03
C GLY A 202 8.96 13.48 -22.01
N ILE A 203 8.01 14.41 -22.08
CA ILE A 203 6.89 14.36 -23.01
C ILE A 203 7.42 14.52 -24.44
N ASP A 204 6.98 13.66 -25.34
CA ASP A 204 7.30 13.79 -26.76
C ASP A 204 6.37 14.82 -27.41
N TRP A 205 6.85 16.04 -27.56
CA TRP A 205 6.11 17.14 -28.18
C TRP A 205 5.95 17.01 -29.71
N LYS A 206 6.53 15.96 -30.33
CA LYS A 206 6.28 15.60 -31.72
C LYS A 206 5.04 14.73 -31.89
N ASP A 207 4.58 14.11 -30.79
CA ASP A 207 3.31 13.38 -30.77
C ASP A 207 2.16 14.37 -30.61
N GLU A 208 1.27 14.43 -31.60
CA GLU A 208 0.12 15.35 -31.57
C GLU A 208 -0.81 15.13 -30.39
N ASN A 209 -0.92 13.87 -29.90
CA ASN A 209 -1.70 13.57 -28.69
C ASN A 209 -1.15 14.23 -27.43
N SER A 210 0.12 14.71 -27.43
CA SER A 210 0.70 15.43 -26.29
C SER A 210 0.27 16.90 -26.21
N HIS A 211 -0.30 17.45 -27.31
CA HIS A 211 -0.50 18.90 -27.42
C HIS A 211 -1.66 19.41 -26.58
N ASP A 212 -2.63 18.57 -26.23
CA ASP A 212 -3.75 18.94 -25.39
C ASP A 212 -3.69 18.33 -23.98
N ASP A 213 -2.67 17.50 -23.69
CA ASP A 213 -2.40 17.00 -22.34
C ASP A 213 -2.18 18.13 -21.35
N PHE A 214 -2.72 18.00 -20.14
CA PHE A 214 -2.51 18.96 -19.08
C PHE A 214 -2.00 18.32 -17.79
N ILE A 215 -1.31 19.12 -16.98
CA ILE A 215 -0.68 18.70 -15.74
C ILE A 215 -1.31 19.45 -14.58
N THR A 216 -1.63 18.72 -13.51
CA THR A 216 -2.26 19.29 -12.32
C THR A 216 -1.63 18.75 -11.04
N ALA A 217 -1.79 19.51 -9.95
CA ALA A 217 -1.41 19.10 -8.62
C ALA A 217 -2.52 18.32 -7.90
N GLU A 218 -3.78 18.46 -8.33
CA GLU A 218 -4.95 17.81 -7.75
C GLU A 218 -5.43 16.67 -8.65
N ILE A 219 -6.06 15.68 -8.06
CA ILE A 219 -6.65 14.57 -8.78
C ILE A 219 -8.17 14.75 -8.82
N HIS A 220 -8.74 14.80 -10.01
CA HIS A 220 -10.18 14.84 -10.22
C HIS A 220 -10.61 13.62 -11.02
N LEU A 221 -11.57 12.85 -10.52
CA LEU A 221 -12.06 11.64 -11.16
C LEU A 221 -13.59 11.68 -11.27
N PRO A 222 -14.15 11.26 -12.41
CA PRO A 222 -15.59 11.11 -12.54
C PRO A 222 -16.07 9.86 -11.79
N VAL A 223 -17.14 9.97 -11.02
CA VAL A 223 -17.78 8.86 -10.31
C VAL A 223 -18.35 7.84 -11.30
N ASN A 224 -18.33 6.56 -10.94
CA ASN A 224 -18.85 5.44 -11.75
C ASN A 224 -18.19 5.26 -13.13
N LYS A 225 -17.07 5.91 -13.38
CA LYS A 225 -16.24 5.70 -14.58
C LYS A 225 -15.03 4.86 -14.27
N SER A 226 -14.66 4.03 -15.21
CA SER A 226 -13.47 3.21 -15.14
C SER A 226 -12.23 4.04 -15.42
N VAL A 227 -11.33 4.15 -14.44
CA VAL A 227 -10.10 4.93 -14.53
C VAL A 227 -8.90 3.99 -14.52
N LEU A 228 -7.98 4.16 -15.46
CA LEU A 228 -6.69 3.49 -15.48
C LEU A 228 -5.58 4.49 -15.10
N PHE A 229 -4.92 4.27 -13.98
CA PHE A 229 -3.70 4.99 -13.66
C PHE A 229 -2.49 4.30 -14.29
N ARG A 230 -1.73 5.03 -15.10
CA ARG A 230 -0.39 4.67 -15.54
C ARG A 230 0.61 5.27 -14.56
N LEU A 231 1.49 4.43 -14.02
CA LEU A 231 2.36 4.79 -12.91
C LEU A 231 3.83 4.72 -13.34
N ALA A 232 4.59 5.73 -12.97
CA ALA A 232 6.03 5.77 -13.21
C ALA A 232 6.73 6.44 -12.03
N SER A 233 8.04 6.18 -11.90
CA SER A 233 8.92 6.91 -11.00
C SER A 233 10.10 7.50 -11.77
N LYS A 234 10.56 8.68 -11.35
CA LYS A 234 11.72 9.38 -11.92
C LYS A 234 13.03 9.03 -11.21
N ASP A 235 12.97 8.64 -9.96
CA ASP A 235 14.15 8.54 -9.09
C ASP A 235 14.24 7.24 -8.30
N VAL A 236 13.47 7.09 -7.22
CA VAL A 236 13.49 5.93 -6.32
C VAL A 236 12.17 5.17 -6.38
N LEU A 237 12.07 4.09 -5.62
CA LEU A 237 10.80 3.38 -5.44
C LEU A 237 9.81 4.25 -4.67
N HIS A 238 8.59 4.35 -5.18
CA HIS A 238 7.42 4.91 -4.51
C HIS A 238 6.27 3.93 -4.63
N SER A 239 5.19 4.13 -3.88
CA SER A 239 3.98 3.32 -4.04
C SER A 239 2.75 4.21 -4.08
N PHE A 240 2.02 4.13 -5.18
CA PHE A 240 0.77 4.84 -5.40
C PHE A 240 -0.32 4.20 -4.53
N PHE A 241 -0.76 4.91 -3.49
CA PHE A 241 -1.67 4.38 -2.50
C PHE A 241 -2.90 5.26 -2.31
N LEU A 242 -4.06 4.71 -2.66
CA LEU A 242 -5.37 5.30 -2.45
C LEU A 242 -6.14 4.44 -1.43
N PRO A 243 -6.03 4.72 -0.11
CA PRO A 243 -6.56 3.85 0.94
C PRO A 243 -8.07 3.61 0.83
N HIS A 244 -8.84 4.64 0.53
CA HIS A 244 -10.30 4.58 0.42
C HIS A 244 -10.78 3.73 -0.76
N PHE A 245 -9.95 3.58 -1.80
CA PHE A 245 -10.26 2.79 -2.99
C PHE A 245 -9.60 1.42 -3.00
N ARG A 246 -8.83 1.07 -1.95
CA ARG A 246 -8.04 -0.18 -1.86
C ARG A 246 -7.07 -0.36 -3.03
N VAL A 247 -6.58 0.76 -3.57
CA VAL A 247 -5.52 0.77 -4.61
C VAL A 247 -4.17 0.89 -3.95
N LYS A 248 -3.26 -0.01 -4.28
CA LYS A 248 -1.83 0.09 -3.94
C LYS A 248 -1.02 -0.56 -5.07
N MET A 249 -0.13 0.22 -5.67
CA MET A 249 0.75 -0.26 -6.74
C MET A 249 2.06 0.51 -6.72
N ASP A 250 3.17 -0.20 -6.81
CA ASP A 250 4.49 0.41 -6.77
C ASP A 250 4.81 1.16 -8.06
N CYS A 251 5.46 2.31 -7.91
CA CYS A 251 6.04 3.10 -8.98
C CYS A 251 7.54 2.81 -9.02
N VAL A 252 7.97 2.05 -10.02
CA VAL A 252 9.34 1.55 -10.13
C VAL A 252 10.09 2.34 -11.21
N PRO A 253 11.29 2.88 -10.93
CA PRO A 253 12.09 3.54 -11.96
C PRO A 253 12.38 2.61 -13.14
N GLY A 254 12.08 3.08 -14.36
CA GLY A 254 12.28 2.32 -15.59
C GLY A 254 11.27 1.21 -15.87
N ILE A 255 10.37 0.90 -14.96
CA ILE A 255 9.32 -0.13 -15.15
C ILE A 255 7.95 0.51 -14.94
N PRO A 256 7.21 0.84 -16.02
CA PRO A 256 5.86 1.38 -15.89
C PRO A 256 4.92 0.32 -15.32
N THR A 257 4.14 0.72 -14.33
CA THR A 257 3.06 -0.11 -13.76
C THR A 257 1.71 0.56 -14.02
N GLN A 258 0.62 -0.15 -13.74
CA GLN A 258 -0.72 0.40 -13.94
C GLN A 258 -1.72 -0.23 -12.98
N PHE A 259 -2.75 0.52 -12.64
CA PHE A 259 -3.85 0.03 -11.82
C PHE A 259 -5.20 0.59 -12.28
N PRO A 260 -6.15 -0.26 -12.67
CA PRO A 260 -7.51 0.15 -13.01
C PRO A 260 -8.42 0.11 -11.79
N PHE A 261 -9.30 1.11 -11.64
CA PHE A 261 -10.38 1.04 -10.66
C PHE A 261 -11.56 1.94 -11.06
N THR A 262 -12.70 1.75 -10.40
CA THR A 262 -13.90 2.55 -10.59
C THR A 262 -14.33 3.08 -9.25
N PRO A 263 -14.28 4.41 -9.02
CA PRO A 263 -14.84 5.04 -7.83
C PRO A 263 -16.38 4.92 -7.84
N THR A 264 -16.98 4.66 -6.66
CA THR A 264 -18.42 4.38 -6.54
C THR A 264 -19.23 5.51 -5.90
N GLU A 265 -18.58 6.49 -5.32
CA GLU A 265 -19.20 7.61 -4.64
C GLU A 265 -18.38 8.90 -4.83
N THR A 266 -19.05 10.04 -4.81
CA THR A 266 -18.40 11.35 -4.89
C THR A 266 -17.79 11.75 -3.55
N THR A 267 -16.87 12.73 -3.58
CA THR A 267 -16.30 13.32 -2.35
C THR A 267 -17.40 13.95 -1.49
N GLU A 268 -18.41 14.53 -2.11
CA GLU A 268 -19.53 15.17 -1.39
C GLU A 268 -20.45 14.13 -0.72
N GLU A 269 -20.76 13.04 -1.41
CA GLU A 269 -21.50 11.91 -0.83
C GLU A 269 -20.76 11.34 0.38
N LYS A 270 -19.43 11.17 0.27
CA LYS A 270 -18.62 10.66 1.39
C LYS A 270 -18.54 11.63 2.57
N ARG A 271 -18.49 12.94 2.33
CA ARG A 271 -18.60 13.96 3.38
C ARG A 271 -19.91 13.86 4.15
N ASN A 272 -21.01 13.68 3.41
CA ASN A 272 -22.35 13.54 4.00
C ASN A 272 -22.48 12.24 4.80
N GLU A 273 -21.95 11.10 4.29
CA GLU A 273 -21.94 9.82 4.99
C GLU A 273 -21.16 9.88 6.32
N LEU A 274 -19.97 10.48 6.29
CA LEU A 274 -19.12 10.60 7.46
C LEU A 274 -19.51 11.75 8.40
N ASN A 275 -20.44 12.62 7.98
CA ASN A 275 -20.77 13.87 8.64
C ASN A 275 -19.52 14.73 8.92
N ASP A 276 -18.58 14.73 7.97
CA ASP A 276 -17.32 15.47 8.03
C ASP A 276 -17.16 16.34 6.77
N PRO A 277 -17.51 17.64 6.81
CA PRO A 277 -17.40 18.52 5.65
C PRO A 277 -15.94 18.78 5.21
N LYS A 278 -14.95 18.41 6.03
CA LYS A 278 -13.53 18.56 5.70
C LYS A 278 -12.92 17.29 5.11
N PHE A 279 -13.68 16.23 5.04
CA PHE A 279 -13.19 14.99 4.47
C PHE A 279 -12.69 15.19 3.04
N MET A 280 -11.59 14.53 2.70
CA MET A 280 -10.97 14.54 1.38
C MET A 280 -10.35 13.19 1.10
N PHE A 281 -10.65 12.62 -0.07
CA PHE A 281 -9.87 11.51 -0.58
C PHE A 281 -8.44 11.96 -0.85
N PHE A 282 -7.50 11.06 -0.79
CA PHE A 282 -6.10 11.42 -1.02
C PHE A 282 -5.28 10.27 -1.61
N LEU A 283 -4.26 10.66 -2.36
CA LEU A 283 -3.14 9.83 -2.75
C LEU A 283 -2.01 10.02 -1.74
N ALA A 284 -1.40 8.93 -1.29
CA ALA A 284 -0.21 8.94 -0.44
C ALA A 284 0.88 8.04 -1.05
N CYS A 285 2.11 8.22 -0.60
CA CYS A 285 3.19 7.29 -0.87
C CYS A 285 3.21 6.19 0.20
N ALA A 286 3.21 4.91 -0.20
CA ALA A 286 3.24 3.76 0.71
C ALA A 286 4.57 3.00 0.71
N GLU A 287 5.60 3.48 -0.04
CA GLU A 287 6.96 2.96 -0.05
C GLU A 287 7.93 4.03 0.47
N LEU A 288 8.82 3.67 1.41
CA LEU A 288 9.74 4.62 2.03
C LEU A 288 10.71 5.19 1.00
N CYS A 289 10.46 6.41 0.55
CA CYS A 289 11.20 7.07 -0.51
C CYS A 289 12.21 8.15 -0.05
N GLY A 290 12.33 8.41 1.25
CA GLY A 290 13.29 9.36 1.81
C GLY A 290 12.71 10.25 2.92
N ILE A 291 13.39 11.36 3.21
CA ILE A 291 13.15 12.19 4.40
C ILE A 291 11.74 12.82 4.47
N SER A 292 11.16 13.17 3.33
CA SER A 292 9.81 13.77 3.25
C SER A 292 8.74 12.78 2.76
N HIS A 293 9.01 11.48 2.83
CA HIS A 293 8.07 10.43 2.47
C HIS A 293 6.68 10.62 3.09
N TRP A 294 6.62 10.96 4.37
CA TRP A 294 5.38 11.15 5.13
C TRP A 294 4.50 12.29 4.62
N ASN A 295 5.08 13.27 3.90
CA ASN A 295 4.38 14.44 3.37
C ASN A 295 4.08 14.33 1.87
N MET A 296 4.42 13.20 1.25
CA MET A 296 4.17 12.95 -0.17
C MET A 296 2.70 12.56 -0.39
N ARG A 297 1.82 13.57 -0.32
CA ARG A 297 0.36 13.45 -0.43
C ARG A 297 -0.20 14.40 -1.49
N ARG A 298 -1.30 13.98 -2.16
CA ARG A 298 -2.15 14.83 -3.02
C ARG A 298 -3.61 14.61 -2.69
N ASP A 299 -4.36 15.69 -2.68
CA ASP A 299 -5.81 15.64 -2.51
C ASP A 299 -6.47 15.13 -3.80
N MET A 300 -7.56 14.38 -3.62
CA MET A 300 -8.29 13.79 -4.72
C MET A 300 -9.79 14.04 -4.55
N TYR A 301 -10.39 14.48 -5.63
CA TYR A 301 -11.82 14.78 -5.75
C TYR A 301 -12.47 13.74 -6.65
N VAL A 302 -13.46 13.05 -6.17
CA VAL A 302 -14.40 12.30 -7.01
C VAL A 302 -15.64 13.16 -7.19
N VAL A 303 -15.97 13.44 -8.43
CA VAL A 303 -17.00 14.41 -8.80
C VAL A 303 -17.98 13.79 -9.79
N THR A 304 -19.10 14.45 -10.06
CA THR A 304 -20.01 14.04 -11.14
C THR A 304 -19.35 14.19 -12.52
N ASP A 305 -19.91 13.53 -13.53
CA ASP A 305 -19.36 13.62 -14.90
C ASP A 305 -19.42 15.06 -15.43
N GLU A 306 -20.50 15.79 -15.12
CA GLU A 306 -20.68 17.19 -15.50
C GLU A 306 -19.62 18.10 -14.86
N GLU A 307 -19.36 17.93 -13.57
CA GLU A 307 -18.33 18.69 -12.85
C GLU A 307 -16.94 18.36 -13.38
N TYR A 308 -16.67 17.08 -13.69
CA TYR A 308 -15.40 16.65 -14.28
C TYR A 308 -15.18 17.31 -15.65
N GLN A 309 -16.18 17.29 -16.53
CA GLN A 309 -16.09 17.93 -17.85
C GLN A 309 -15.85 19.44 -17.74
N LYS A 310 -16.54 20.11 -16.81
CA LYS A 310 -16.33 21.53 -16.56
C LYS A 310 -14.90 21.81 -16.09
N TRP A 311 -14.42 21.06 -15.10
CA TRP A 311 -13.07 21.19 -14.58
C TRP A 311 -12.01 20.96 -15.67
N THR A 312 -12.19 19.95 -16.52
CA THR A 312 -11.26 19.67 -17.64
C THR A 312 -11.19 20.82 -18.64
N GLN A 313 -12.33 21.50 -18.92
CA GLN A 313 -12.37 22.65 -19.84
C GLN A 313 -11.64 23.88 -19.29
N GLU A 314 -11.48 24.00 -17.99
CA GLU A 314 -10.75 25.08 -17.33
C GLU A 314 -9.23 24.89 -17.33
N GLN A 315 -8.77 23.68 -17.67
CA GLN A 315 -7.34 23.34 -17.67
C GLN A 315 -6.64 23.87 -18.94
N LYS A 316 -5.37 24.23 -18.79
CA LYS A 316 -4.54 24.69 -19.90
C LYS A 316 -3.62 23.56 -20.34
N PRO A 317 -3.48 23.31 -21.65
CA PRO A 317 -2.52 22.35 -22.17
C PRO A 317 -1.10 22.65 -21.71
N ALA A 318 -0.35 21.63 -21.35
CA ALA A 318 1.05 21.78 -20.98
C ALA A 318 1.91 22.25 -22.15
N TYR A 319 1.52 21.90 -23.37
CA TYR A 319 2.17 22.32 -24.63
C TYR A 319 2.22 23.84 -24.79
N ASP A 320 1.20 24.56 -24.37
CA ASP A 320 1.15 26.03 -24.49
C ASP A 320 2.32 26.73 -23.78
N GLY A 321 2.82 26.11 -22.69
CA GLY A 321 3.98 26.63 -21.95
C GLY A 321 5.33 26.47 -22.65
N VAL A 322 5.45 25.50 -23.55
CA VAL A 322 6.72 25.17 -24.24
C VAL A 322 6.72 25.49 -25.73
N LYS A 323 5.57 25.79 -26.30
CA LYS A 323 5.37 26.01 -27.74
C LYS A 323 6.33 27.05 -28.33
N ALA A 324 6.48 28.20 -27.70
CA ALA A 324 7.33 29.27 -28.17
C ALA A 324 8.83 28.87 -28.23
N SER A 325 9.29 28.09 -27.24
CA SER A 325 10.68 27.56 -27.21
C SER A 325 10.89 26.55 -28.33
N LEU A 326 9.94 25.62 -28.54
CA LEU A 326 10.03 24.60 -29.59
C LEU A 326 10.00 25.21 -30.99
N GLU A 327 9.19 26.24 -31.23
CA GLU A 327 9.15 26.98 -32.50
C GLU A 327 10.49 27.74 -32.76
N GLY A 328 11.10 28.29 -31.71
CA GLY A 328 12.42 28.93 -31.79
C GLY A 328 13.53 27.93 -32.13
N GLU A 329 13.56 26.76 -31.48
CA GLU A 329 14.52 25.69 -31.76
C GLU A 329 14.40 25.18 -33.22
N LYS A 330 13.17 24.98 -33.70
CA LYS A 330 12.91 24.55 -35.06
C LYS A 330 13.43 25.58 -36.09
N GLN A 331 13.22 26.89 -35.84
CA GLN A 331 13.74 27.91 -36.71
C GLN A 331 15.29 27.95 -36.76
N ILE A 332 15.94 27.68 -35.62
CA ILE A 332 17.41 27.61 -35.56
C ILE A 332 17.92 26.41 -36.36
N GLN A 333 17.27 25.24 -36.20
CA GLN A 333 17.64 24.04 -36.97
C GLN A 333 17.44 24.21 -38.47
N ASP A 334 16.32 24.76 -38.90
CA ASP A 334 16.02 25.04 -40.32
C ASP A 334 17.04 26.01 -40.93
N ASN A 335 17.49 27.01 -40.16
CA ASN A 335 18.51 27.94 -40.59
C ASN A 335 19.90 27.31 -40.67
N GLN A 336 20.25 26.42 -39.77
CA GLN A 336 21.54 25.69 -39.80
C GLN A 336 21.59 24.71 -40.97
N GLU A 337 20.50 23.99 -41.26
CA GLU A 337 20.41 23.10 -42.44
C GLU A 337 20.54 23.90 -43.76
N LYS A 338 19.88 25.04 -43.87
CA LYS A 338 20.02 25.92 -45.04
C LYS A 338 21.46 26.45 -45.21
N THR A 339 22.14 26.77 -44.12
CA THR A 339 23.52 27.27 -44.15
C THR A 339 24.53 26.15 -44.50
N SER A 340 24.31 24.92 -44.00
CA SER A 340 25.16 23.78 -44.34
C SER A 340 24.95 23.28 -45.77
N GLY A 341 23.71 23.35 -46.30
CA GLY A 341 23.40 23.04 -47.70
C GLY A 341 24.06 24.00 -48.69
N GLN A 342 24.19 25.27 -48.35
CA GLN A 342 24.87 26.26 -49.21
C GLN A 342 26.39 26.11 -49.23
N GLN A 343 27.01 25.52 -48.20
CA GLN A 343 28.48 25.29 -48.19
C GLN A 343 28.92 24.09 -49.01
N THR A 344 28.00 23.15 -49.33
CA THR A 344 28.31 21.97 -50.15
C THR A 344 28.17 22.22 -51.65
N GLU A 345 27.50 23.28 -52.10
CA GLU A 345 27.37 23.64 -53.52
C GLU A 345 28.47 24.59 -54.06
N GLY A 346 29.35 25.12 -53.17
CA GLY A 346 30.28 26.19 -53.51
C GLY A 346 31.73 25.78 -53.82
N ASN A 347 32.10 24.51 -54.02
CA ASN A 347 33.47 24.14 -54.30
C ASN A 347 33.62 23.22 -55.54
N PRO A 348 33.62 23.76 -56.79
CA PRO A 348 34.07 22.99 -57.95
C PRO A 348 35.59 22.80 -57.87
N ILE A 349 36.05 21.59 -57.53
CA ILE A 349 37.47 21.24 -57.64
C ILE A 349 37.94 21.44 -59.09
N SER A 350 38.69 22.50 -59.29
CA SER A 350 39.45 22.69 -60.54
C SER A 350 40.53 21.62 -60.64
N ALA A 351 40.35 20.68 -61.53
CA ALA A 351 41.39 19.75 -61.93
C ALA A 351 42.38 20.48 -62.88
N ALA A 352 43.46 20.96 -62.32
CA ALA A 352 44.61 21.44 -63.12
C ALA A 352 45.52 20.24 -63.40
N ALA A 353 45.59 19.85 -64.67
CA ALA A 353 46.60 18.94 -65.21
C ALA A 353 47.98 19.52 -65.09
N ALA A 354 48.96 18.74 -64.71
CA ALA A 354 50.40 19.05 -64.79
C ALA A 354 51.04 18.24 -65.88
N PRO A 355 52.14 18.72 -66.48
CA PRO A 355 52.79 18.12 -67.66
C PRO A 355 53.59 16.84 -67.33
#